data_e786c324724f5cf03309d411a12b4b53
#
_entry.id   e786c324724f5cf03309d411a12b4b53
#
_cell.length_a   1.000
_cell.length_b   1.000
_cell.length_c   1.000
_cell.angle_alpha   90.00
_cell.angle_beta   90.00
_cell.angle_gamma   90.00
#
_symmetry.space_group_name_H-M   'P 1'
#
loop_
_entity.id
_entity.type
_entity.pdbx_description
1 polymer ?
#
loop_
_entity_poly.entity_id
_entity_poly.type
_entity_poly.pdbx_seq_one_letter_code
_entity_poly.pdbx_strand_id
1 'polypeptide(L)'
;MAKIINFNDEARKKLEIGVNTLADAVKVTLGPRGRNVVLEKSYGAPLITNDGVTIAKEIELEDPFENMGAALVKEVAIKSNDVAGDGTTTATILAQAIVKEGLKMLSAGANPVFLKKGIELAAKEAIDVLKDKAKKIESNEEISQVASISAGDEEIGKLIAQAMAKVGETGVITVEEAKSLETTLETVEGMQFDKGYVSPYMVTDSERMTAELDNPLILLTDKKISSMKELLPLLEQTVQMSKPVLIVADDIEGEALTTLVINKLRGTLNVVAVKAPAFGDRRKAILEDIAILTGGEVISEEKGMKLEEATIQQLGKAKTVKVTKDLTVIVDGGGKQENISARVNSIKAQIEETTSDYDKEKLQERLAKLSGGVAVIKVGAATEVEMKDKKLRIEDALNATRAAVEEGIVAGGGTILLDIIESMKDFNETDEIAMGIEIVKRALEAPIKQIAENCGLNGGVVLEKVRMSPKGFGFDAKNEKYVNMIESGIIDPAKVTRAAIQNSTSVASLLLTTEVVIANKKEEEKAPMGAGGMMPGMM
;
A
#
# COMPACT_ATOMS: atom_id res chain seq x y z
N MET A 1 11.87 32.86 5.01
CA MET A 1 12.00 32.52 3.58
C MET A 1 11.04 33.36 2.75
N ALA A 2 11.51 34.00 1.69
CA ALA A 2 10.66 34.73 0.74
C ALA A 2 9.79 33.73 -0.06
N LYS A 3 8.60 34.18 -0.49
CA LYS A 3 7.68 33.37 -1.32
C LYS A 3 7.69 33.88 -2.76
N ILE A 4 7.49 32.96 -3.70
CA ILE A 4 7.21 33.25 -5.09
C ILE A 4 5.75 32.87 -5.30
N ILE A 5 4.99 33.70 -6.03
CA ILE A 5 3.55 33.52 -6.22
C ILE A 5 3.26 33.60 -7.71
N ASN A 6 2.58 32.57 -8.23
CA ASN A 6 2.05 32.57 -9.60
C ASN A 6 0.52 32.55 -9.55
N PHE A 7 -0.10 33.20 -10.51
CA PHE A 7 -1.55 33.42 -10.60
C PHE A 7 -2.12 32.87 -11.90
N ASN A 8 -3.41 32.57 -11.90
CA ASN A 8 -4.23 32.30 -13.08
C ASN A 8 -3.64 31.19 -13.97
N ASP A 9 -3.62 31.43 -15.27
CA ASP A 9 -3.20 30.45 -16.28
C ASP A 9 -1.72 30.07 -16.17
N GLU A 10 -0.86 31.00 -15.71
CA GLU A 10 0.55 30.68 -15.50
C GLU A 10 0.73 29.65 -14.40
N ALA A 11 0.00 29.79 -13.29
CA ALA A 11 0.00 28.83 -12.20
C ALA A 11 -0.49 27.46 -12.68
N ARG A 12 -1.62 27.41 -13.41
CA ARG A 12 -2.20 26.19 -13.95
C ARG A 12 -1.29 25.48 -14.95
N LYS A 13 -0.64 26.23 -15.87
CA LYS A 13 0.33 25.65 -16.81
C LYS A 13 1.52 24.99 -16.12
N LYS A 14 2.06 25.62 -15.08
CA LYS A 14 3.15 25.03 -14.30
C LYS A 14 2.72 23.73 -13.60
N LEU A 15 1.55 23.72 -12.97
CA LEU A 15 0.99 22.52 -12.38
C LEU A 15 0.77 21.42 -13.45
N GLU A 16 0.23 21.76 -14.62
CA GLU A 16 0.01 20.82 -15.73
C GLU A 16 1.32 20.16 -16.19
N ILE A 17 2.40 20.93 -16.34
CA ILE A 17 3.71 20.38 -16.71
C ILE A 17 4.14 19.32 -15.68
N GLY A 18 4.02 19.61 -14.39
CA GLY A 18 4.36 18.68 -13.33
C GLY A 18 3.51 17.42 -13.36
N VAL A 19 2.19 17.56 -13.52
CA VAL A 19 1.25 16.43 -13.69
C VAL A 19 1.67 15.55 -14.86
N ASN A 20 1.92 16.18 -16.03
CA ASN A 20 2.28 15.44 -17.23
C ASN A 20 3.64 14.75 -17.10
N THR A 21 4.64 15.41 -16.53
CA THR A 21 5.98 14.84 -16.38
C THR A 21 5.94 13.57 -15.53
N LEU A 22 5.24 13.58 -14.40
CA LEU A 22 5.09 12.41 -13.56
C LEU A 22 4.26 11.31 -14.24
N ALA A 23 3.08 11.68 -14.76
CA ALA A 23 2.19 10.70 -15.37
C ALA A 23 2.80 10.04 -16.61
N ASP A 24 3.54 10.78 -17.43
CA ASP A 24 4.21 10.25 -18.62
C ASP A 24 5.33 9.27 -18.28
N ALA A 25 6.01 9.45 -17.14
CA ALA A 25 6.99 8.49 -16.64
C ALA A 25 6.34 7.20 -16.11
N VAL A 26 5.17 7.31 -15.49
CA VAL A 26 4.46 6.16 -14.89
C VAL A 26 3.66 5.37 -15.93
N LYS A 27 2.95 6.04 -16.86
CA LYS A 27 1.99 5.39 -17.80
C LYS A 27 2.61 4.35 -18.74
N VAL A 28 3.94 4.41 -18.97
CA VAL A 28 4.65 3.45 -19.83
C VAL A 28 4.65 2.03 -19.24
N THR A 29 4.35 1.89 -17.97
CA THR A 29 4.32 0.60 -17.27
C THR A 29 2.98 -0.12 -17.36
N LEU A 30 1.90 0.56 -17.85
CA LEU A 30 0.55 0.01 -17.84
C LEU A 30 0.36 -1.16 -18.82
N GLY A 31 -0.26 -2.23 -18.32
CA GLY A 31 -0.71 -3.38 -19.09
C GLY A 31 0.38 -4.42 -19.37
N PRO A 32 0.03 -5.56 -20.04
CA PRO A 32 0.92 -6.70 -20.18
C PRO A 32 2.13 -6.45 -21.10
N ARG A 33 2.12 -5.34 -21.86
CA ARG A 33 3.25 -4.86 -22.65
C ARG A 33 3.83 -3.55 -22.10
N GLY A 34 3.54 -3.24 -20.85
CA GLY A 34 4.18 -2.18 -20.11
C GLY A 34 5.68 -2.38 -20.01
N ARG A 35 6.43 -1.30 -19.92
CA ARG A 35 7.89 -1.28 -19.86
C ARG A 35 8.37 -0.88 -18.49
N ASN A 36 9.55 -1.34 -18.12
CA ASN A 36 10.19 -0.97 -16.88
C ASN A 36 10.80 0.44 -16.96
N VAL A 37 10.86 1.10 -15.80
CA VAL A 37 11.57 2.34 -15.57
C VAL A 37 12.80 2.03 -14.73
N VAL A 38 13.91 2.72 -15.02
CA VAL A 38 15.15 2.62 -14.24
C VAL A 38 15.28 3.82 -13.32
N LEU A 39 15.41 3.56 -12.03
CA LEU A 39 15.54 4.57 -10.98
C LEU A 39 16.96 4.56 -10.42
N GLU A 40 17.57 5.73 -10.36
CA GLU A 40 18.87 5.90 -9.69
C GLU A 40 18.70 5.70 -8.19
N LYS A 41 19.67 5.04 -7.56
CA LYS A 41 19.73 4.91 -6.10
C LYS A 41 21.03 5.55 -5.61
N SER A 42 20.95 6.25 -4.48
CA SER A 42 22.12 6.90 -3.87
C SER A 42 23.23 5.91 -3.50
N TYR A 43 22.86 4.65 -3.25
CA TYR A 43 23.78 3.54 -2.96
C TYR A 43 23.29 2.25 -3.62
N GLY A 44 24.20 1.46 -4.17
CA GLY A 44 23.89 0.16 -4.79
C GLY A 44 23.61 0.25 -6.28
N ALA A 45 22.97 -0.80 -6.82
CA ALA A 45 22.55 -0.85 -8.21
C ALA A 45 21.26 -0.04 -8.44
N PRO A 46 21.07 0.52 -9.66
CA PRO A 46 19.80 1.13 -10.03
C PRO A 46 18.64 0.15 -9.85
N LEU A 47 17.49 0.66 -9.41
CA LEU A 47 16.26 -0.12 -9.31
C LEU A 47 15.58 -0.15 -10.68
N ILE A 48 15.24 -1.35 -11.17
CA ILE A 48 14.43 -1.53 -12.37
C ILE A 48 13.05 -2.00 -11.89
N THR A 49 12.00 -1.26 -12.23
CA THR A 49 10.65 -1.55 -11.76
C THR A 49 9.59 -1.09 -12.75
N ASN A 50 8.42 -1.70 -12.70
CA ASN A 50 7.18 -1.26 -13.35
C ASN A 50 6.10 -0.85 -12.34
N ASP A 51 6.40 -0.83 -11.05
CA ASP A 51 5.47 -0.37 -10.02
C ASP A 51 5.30 1.14 -10.07
N GLY A 52 4.05 1.58 -10.33
CA GLY A 52 3.72 2.99 -10.52
C GLY A 52 3.94 3.85 -9.29
N VAL A 53 3.69 3.36 -8.07
CA VAL A 53 3.89 4.15 -6.85
C VAL A 53 5.37 4.34 -6.53
N THR A 54 6.19 3.32 -6.74
CA THR A 54 7.65 3.41 -6.57
C THR A 54 8.24 4.44 -7.52
N ILE A 55 7.82 4.42 -8.81
CA ILE A 55 8.26 5.40 -9.79
C ILE A 55 7.80 6.81 -9.40
N ALA A 56 6.52 6.97 -9.03
CA ALA A 56 5.97 8.27 -8.67
C ALA A 56 6.67 8.91 -7.46
N LYS A 57 7.07 8.11 -6.46
CA LYS A 57 7.78 8.58 -5.27
C LYS A 57 9.15 9.19 -5.57
N GLU A 58 9.88 8.67 -6.56
CA GLU A 58 11.22 9.13 -6.93
C GLU A 58 11.22 10.41 -7.77
N ILE A 59 10.06 10.83 -8.33
CA ILE A 59 10.02 12.00 -9.20
C ILE A 59 9.97 13.28 -8.38
N GLU A 60 11.01 14.10 -8.52
CA GLU A 60 11.10 15.47 -8.04
C GLU A 60 11.57 16.40 -9.17
N LEU A 61 10.94 17.57 -9.29
CA LEU A 61 11.23 18.53 -10.34
C LEU A 61 11.94 19.77 -9.78
N GLU A 62 12.83 20.35 -10.57
CA GLU A 62 13.62 21.52 -10.14
C GLU A 62 12.75 22.77 -9.93
N ASP A 63 11.77 23.01 -10.81
CA ASP A 63 10.82 24.12 -10.66
C ASP A 63 9.82 23.79 -9.56
N PRO A 64 9.73 24.61 -8.49
CA PRO A 64 8.88 24.32 -7.34
C PRO A 64 7.38 24.30 -7.69
N PHE A 65 6.94 25.03 -8.71
CA PHE A 65 5.53 25.02 -9.13
C PHE A 65 5.19 23.77 -9.94
N GLU A 66 6.09 23.35 -10.83
CA GLU A 66 5.95 22.09 -11.56
C GLU A 66 6.00 20.90 -10.58
N ASN A 67 6.92 20.95 -9.60
CA ASN A 67 7.02 19.94 -8.56
C ASN A 67 5.74 19.83 -7.70
N MET A 68 5.00 20.93 -7.47
CA MET A 68 3.70 20.86 -6.81
C MET A 68 2.67 20.09 -7.65
N GLY A 69 2.66 20.28 -8.97
CA GLY A 69 1.82 19.51 -9.88
C GLY A 69 2.14 18.02 -9.85
N ALA A 70 3.43 17.66 -9.90
CA ALA A 70 3.90 16.30 -9.73
C ALA A 70 3.51 15.73 -8.36
N ALA A 71 3.68 16.49 -7.28
CA ALA A 71 3.35 16.05 -5.91
C ALA A 71 1.85 15.74 -5.74
N LEU A 72 0.95 16.48 -6.39
CA LEU A 72 -0.48 16.20 -6.38
C LEU A 72 -0.83 14.85 -7.02
N VAL A 73 -0.22 14.52 -8.15
CA VAL A 73 -0.42 13.20 -8.80
C VAL A 73 0.31 12.10 -8.07
N LYS A 74 1.47 12.38 -7.47
CA LYS A 74 2.15 11.46 -6.54
C LYS A 74 1.23 11.04 -5.40
N GLU A 75 0.48 11.98 -4.81
CA GLU A 75 -0.50 11.69 -3.76
C GLU A 75 -1.63 10.78 -4.25
N VAL A 76 -2.09 10.92 -5.51
CA VAL A 76 -3.07 10.00 -6.12
C VAL A 76 -2.53 8.57 -6.15
N ALA A 77 -1.28 8.37 -6.59
CA ALA A 77 -0.66 7.05 -6.64
C ALA A 77 -0.50 6.45 -5.24
N ILE A 78 -0.01 7.24 -4.27
CA ILE A 78 0.17 6.80 -2.87
C ILE A 78 -1.17 6.40 -2.25
N LYS A 79 -2.21 7.23 -2.37
CA LYS A 79 -3.53 6.93 -1.79
C LYS A 79 -4.19 5.71 -2.44
N SER A 80 -4.00 5.51 -3.74
CA SER A 80 -4.51 4.31 -4.42
C SER A 80 -3.80 3.05 -3.91
N ASN A 81 -2.49 3.13 -3.70
CA ASN A 81 -1.72 2.06 -3.09
C ASN A 81 -2.16 1.77 -1.64
N ASP A 82 -2.35 2.81 -0.80
CA ASP A 82 -2.77 2.66 0.59
C ASP A 82 -4.15 1.98 0.72
N VAL A 83 -5.08 2.25 -0.20
CA VAL A 83 -6.46 1.73 -0.15
C VAL A 83 -6.59 0.34 -0.77
N ALA A 84 -5.93 0.11 -1.90
CA ALA A 84 -6.14 -1.10 -2.71
C ALA A 84 -4.87 -1.93 -2.94
N GLY A 85 -3.70 -1.36 -2.68
CA GLY A 85 -2.39 -2.00 -2.85
C GLY A 85 -1.98 -2.23 -4.30
N ASP A 86 -2.79 -1.76 -5.27
CA ASP A 86 -2.57 -1.88 -6.71
C ASP A 86 -3.29 -0.73 -7.45
N GLY A 87 -3.17 -0.67 -8.79
CA GLY A 87 -3.88 0.29 -9.65
C GLY A 87 -3.31 1.71 -9.64
N THR A 88 -2.11 1.90 -9.12
CA THR A 88 -1.43 3.20 -9.00
C THR A 88 -1.21 3.87 -10.35
N THR A 89 -0.81 3.10 -11.36
CA THR A 89 -0.64 3.56 -12.74
C THR A 89 -1.95 4.00 -13.37
N THR A 90 -3.02 3.23 -13.21
CA THR A 90 -4.36 3.57 -13.70
C THR A 90 -4.89 4.86 -13.08
N ALA A 91 -4.72 5.01 -11.75
CA ALA A 91 -5.13 6.22 -11.03
C ALA A 91 -4.37 7.48 -11.52
N THR A 92 -3.06 7.33 -11.76
CA THR A 92 -2.20 8.39 -12.31
C THR A 92 -2.65 8.84 -13.71
N ILE A 93 -2.97 7.88 -14.60
CA ILE A 93 -3.47 8.16 -15.95
C ILE A 93 -4.82 8.85 -15.90
N LEU A 94 -5.74 8.38 -15.06
CA LEU A 94 -7.05 9.04 -14.88
C LEU A 94 -6.89 10.47 -14.38
N ALA A 95 -6.02 10.71 -13.40
CA ALA A 95 -5.77 12.07 -12.89
C ALA A 95 -5.23 12.99 -14.00
N GLN A 96 -4.24 12.52 -14.77
CA GLN A 96 -3.71 13.27 -15.92
C GLN A 96 -4.80 13.58 -16.93
N ALA A 97 -5.64 12.61 -17.28
CA ALA A 97 -6.69 12.78 -18.26
C ALA A 97 -7.76 13.80 -17.80
N ILE A 98 -8.19 13.73 -16.52
CA ILE A 98 -9.15 14.68 -15.95
C ILE A 98 -8.57 16.10 -15.95
N VAL A 99 -7.31 16.25 -15.50
CA VAL A 99 -6.63 17.55 -15.49
C VAL A 99 -6.54 18.13 -16.91
N LYS A 100 -6.10 17.33 -17.87
CA LYS A 100 -5.93 17.75 -19.27
C LYS A 100 -7.26 18.16 -19.91
N GLU A 101 -8.32 17.39 -19.75
CA GLU A 101 -9.64 17.74 -20.30
C GLU A 101 -10.26 18.93 -19.54
N GLY A 102 -10.09 18.98 -18.21
CA GLY A 102 -10.56 20.11 -17.41
C GLY A 102 -9.90 21.44 -17.75
N LEU A 103 -8.58 21.46 -17.93
CA LEU A 103 -7.86 22.67 -18.34
C LEU A 103 -8.29 23.20 -19.72
N LYS A 104 -8.66 22.31 -20.65
CA LYS A 104 -9.24 22.73 -21.93
C LYS A 104 -10.56 23.49 -21.74
N MET A 105 -11.43 22.99 -20.85
CA MET A 105 -12.72 23.65 -20.57
C MET A 105 -12.53 24.95 -19.81
N LEU A 106 -11.59 25.03 -18.88
CA LEU A 106 -11.23 26.28 -18.19
C LEU A 106 -10.70 27.34 -19.18
N SER A 107 -9.82 26.92 -20.10
CA SER A 107 -9.30 27.80 -21.15
C SER A 107 -10.40 28.29 -22.12
N ALA A 108 -11.49 27.54 -22.25
CA ALA A 108 -12.69 27.94 -23.00
C ALA A 108 -13.64 28.85 -22.18
N GLY A 109 -13.31 29.15 -20.92
CA GLY A 109 -14.05 30.07 -20.06
C GLY A 109 -15.07 29.43 -19.13
N ALA A 110 -15.06 28.10 -18.98
CA ALA A 110 -15.96 27.40 -18.04
C ALA A 110 -15.62 27.72 -16.58
N ASN A 111 -16.64 27.82 -15.73
CA ASN A 111 -16.44 28.08 -14.31
C ASN A 111 -15.92 26.84 -13.56
N PRO A 112 -14.75 26.93 -12.89
CA PRO A 112 -14.13 25.78 -12.24
C PRO A 112 -14.99 25.16 -11.12
N VAL A 113 -15.83 25.93 -10.44
CA VAL A 113 -16.69 25.44 -9.36
C VAL A 113 -17.80 24.53 -9.91
N PHE A 114 -18.40 24.89 -11.05
CA PHE A 114 -19.42 24.05 -11.69
C PHE A 114 -18.80 22.82 -12.36
N LEU A 115 -17.60 22.96 -12.98
CA LEU A 115 -16.86 21.82 -13.50
C LEU A 115 -16.56 20.79 -12.39
N LYS A 116 -16.05 21.26 -11.24
CA LYS A 116 -15.80 20.41 -10.08
C LYS A 116 -17.06 19.65 -9.64
N LYS A 117 -18.21 20.34 -9.54
CA LYS A 117 -19.49 19.70 -9.19
C LYS A 117 -19.86 18.61 -10.19
N GLY A 118 -19.69 18.85 -11.48
CA GLY A 118 -19.94 17.85 -12.53
C GLY A 118 -19.00 16.65 -12.43
N ILE A 119 -17.71 16.88 -12.17
CA ILE A 119 -16.72 15.82 -11.94
C ILE A 119 -17.10 14.95 -10.73
N GLU A 120 -17.48 15.57 -9.62
CA GLU A 120 -17.89 14.85 -8.40
C GLU A 120 -19.15 14.02 -8.61
N LEU A 121 -20.16 14.54 -9.33
CA LEU A 121 -21.38 13.81 -9.69
C LEU A 121 -21.08 12.61 -10.58
N ALA A 122 -20.26 12.80 -11.62
CA ALA A 122 -19.89 11.72 -12.53
C ALA A 122 -19.06 10.65 -11.84
N ALA A 123 -18.12 11.03 -10.97
CA ALA A 123 -17.31 10.08 -10.21
C ALA A 123 -18.16 9.22 -9.28
N LYS A 124 -19.14 9.84 -8.58
CA LYS A 124 -20.06 9.10 -7.72
C LYS A 124 -20.88 8.08 -8.52
N GLU A 125 -21.48 8.51 -9.62
CA GLU A 125 -22.26 7.62 -10.48
C GLU A 125 -21.39 6.49 -11.07
N ALA A 126 -20.18 6.81 -11.51
CA ALA A 126 -19.24 5.80 -12.02
C ALA A 126 -18.92 4.73 -10.96
N ILE A 127 -18.75 5.14 -9.71
CA ILE A 127 -18.51 4.22 -8.59
C ILE A 127 -19.74 3.36 -8.28
N ASP A 128 -20.94 3.95 -8.31
CA ASP A 128 -22.19 3.22 -8.06
C ASP A 128 -22.42 2.16 -9.16
N VAL A 129 -22.26 2.53 -10.44
CA VAL A 129 -22.33 1.59 -11.57
C VAL A 129 -21.26 0.50 -11.47
N LEU A 130 -20.04 0.84 -11.06
CA LEU A 130 -18.96 -0.14 -10.87
C LEU A 130 -19.34 -1.21 -9.83
N LYS A 131 -19.89 -0.78 -8.69
CA LYS A 131 -20.32 -1.69 -7.62
C LYS A 131 -21.44 -2.62 -8.07
N ASP A 132 -22.39 -2.11 -8.86
CA ASP A 132 -23.49 -2.92 -9.39
C ASP A 132 -23.02 -3.98 -10.41
N LYS A 133 -21.90 -3.72 -11.10
CA LYS A 133 -21.31 -4.64 -12.06
C LYS A 133 -20.31 -5.62 -11.46
N ALA A 134 -19.86 -5.38 -10.25
CA ALA A 134 -18.86 -6.22 -9.57
C ALA A 134 -19.46 -7.61 -9.25
N LYS A 135 -18.72 -8.67 -9.57
CA LYS A 135 -19.04 -10.06 -9.24
C LYS A 135 -18.17 -10.52 -8.09
N LYS A 136 -18.75 -11.23 -7.13
CA LYS A 136 -17.99 -11.88 -6.06
C LYS A 136 -17.11 -12.99 -6.64
N ILE A 137 -15.95 -13.20 -6.04
CA ILE A 137 -15.09 -14.34 -6.35
C ILE A 137 -15.77 -15.60 -5.79
N GLU A 138 -15.88 -16.63 -6.61
CA GLU A 138 -16.52 -17.91 -6.24
C GLU A 138 -15.54 -19.09 -6.26
N SER A 139 -14.34 -18.91 -6.85
CA SER A 139 -13.40 -20.02 -7.05
C SER A 139 -11.93 -19.62 -6.83
N ASN A 140 -11.11 -20.62 -6.46
CA ASN A 140 -9.66 -20.47 -6.40
C ASN A 140 -9.05 -20.19 -7.78
N GLU A 141 -9.74 -20.53 -8.87
CA GLU A 141 -9.28 -20.23 -10.22
C GLU A 141 -9.38 -18.74 -10.52
N GLU A 142 -10.47 -18.09 -10.13
CA GLU A 142 -10.63 -16.63 -10.24
C GLU A 142 -9.59 -15.89 -9.37
N ILE A 143 -9.29 -16.40 -8.16
CA ILE A 143 -8.19 -15.89 -7.33
C ILE A 143 -6.85 -15.98 -8.08
N SER A 144 -6.56 -17.13 -8.69
CA SER A 144 -5.34 -17.32 -9.48
C SER A 144 -5.28 -16.40 -10.69
N GLN A 145 -6.41 -16.14 -11.35
CA GLN A 145 -6.48 -15.23 -12.50
C GLN A 145 -6.20 -13.77 -12.09
N VAL A 146 -6.83 -13.28 -11.02
CA VAL A 146 -6.54 -11.93 -10.48
C VAL A 146 -5.06 -11.79 -10.15
N ALA A 147 -4.51 -12.74 -9.41
CA ALA A 147 -3.12 -12.71 -9.01
C ALA A 147 -2.17 -12.79 -10.21
N SER A 148 -2.50 -13.60 -11.23
CA SER A 148 -1.70 -13.74 -12.46
C SER A 148 -1.70 -12.46 -13.29
N ILE A 149 -2.82 -11.75 -13.36
CA ILE A 149 -2.92 -10.48 -14.09
C ILE A 149 -2.08 -9.41 -13.39
N SER A 150 -2.20 -9.27 -12.07
CA SER A 150 -1.46 -8.27 -11.30
C SER A 150 0.04 -8.55 -11.30
N ALA A 151 0.46 -9.81 -11.08
CA ALA A 151 1.88 -10.20 -11.13
C ALA A 151 2.47 -10.22 -12.55
N GLY A 152 1.64 -10.29 -13.60
CA GLY A 152 2.09 -10.57 -14.96
C GLY A 152 2.67 -11.97 -15.17
N ASP A 153 2.42 -12.92 -14.24
CA ASP A 153 2.99 -14.26 -14.17
C ASP A 153 1.99 -15.29 -13.65
N GLU A 154 1.72 -16.34 -14.44
CA GLU A 154 0.75 -17.39 -14.10
C GLU A 154 1.24 -18.31 -12.96
N GLU A 155 2.54 -18.52 -12.82
CA GLU A 155 3.08 -19.34 -11.74
C GLU A 155 2.94 -18.65 -10.39
N ILE A 156 3.21 -17.35 -10.35
CA ILE A 156 2.98 -16.51 -9.18
C ILE A 156 1.49 -16.51 -8.81
N GLY A 157 0.59 -16.39 -9.78
CA GLY A 157 -0.85 -16.43 -9.54
C GLY A 157 -1.32 -17.74 -8.91
N LYS A 158 -0.85 -18.87 -9.41
CA LYS A 158 -1.14 -20.19 -8.82
C LYS A 158 -0.61 -20.33 -7.39
N LEU A 159 0.60 -19.80 -7.14
CA LEU A 159 1.23 -19.84 -5.83
C LEU A 159 0.43 -19.04 -4.79
N ILE A 160 -0.07 -17.86 -5.18
CA ILE A 160 -0.91 -17.02 -4.33
C ILE A 160 -2.25 -17.69 -4.04
N ALA A 161 -2.91 -18.26 -5.04
CA ALA A 161 -4.16 -19.01 -4.85
C ALA A 161 -3.95 -20.21 -3.89
N GLN A 162 -2.84 -20.94 -4.01
CA GLN A 162 -2.49 -22.01 -3.09
C GLN A 162 -2.23 -21.50 -1.68
N ALA A 163 -1.56 -20.34 -1.53
CA ALA A 163 -1.34 -19.72 -0.24
C ALA A 163 -2.67 -19.35 0.43
N MET A 164 -3.58 -18.70 -0.30
CA MET A 164 -4.91 -18.34 0.20
C MET A 164 -5.76 -19.57 0.55
N ALA A 165 -5.70 -20.63 -0.24
CA ALA A 165 -6.41 -21.87 0.06
C ALA A 165 -5.92 -22.53 1.37
N LYS A 166 -4.62 -22.37 1.72
CA LYS A 166 -4.05 -22.91 2.96
C LYS A 166 -4.41 -22.11 4.21
N VAL A 167 -4.39 -20.78 4.12
CA VAL A 167 -4.61 -19.92 5.29
C VAL A 167 -6.01 -19.31 5.35
N GLY A 168 -6.83 -19.49 4.31
CA GLY A 168 -8.17 -18.90 4.17
C GLY A 168 -8.14 -17.46 3.67
N GLU A 169 -9.33 -16.91 3.37
CA GLU A 169 -9.51 -15.57 2.79
C GLU A 169 -8.96 -14.45 3.70
N THR A 170 -9.08 -14.61 5.00
CA THR A 170 -8.58 -13.65 6.00
C THR A 170 -7.21 -14.01 6.55
N GLY A 171 -6.60 -15.08 6.02
CA GLY A 171 -5.31 -15.59 6.46
C GLY A 171 -4.14 -14.68 6.09
N VAL A 172 -3.06 -14.82 6.84
CA VAL A 172 -1.87 -14.01 6.66
C VAL A 172 -0.95 -14.63 5.64
N ILE A 173 -0.58 -13.85 4.63
CA ILE A 173 0.43 -14.23 3.63
C ILE A 173 1.53 -13.17 3.68
N THR A 174 2.77 -13.60 3.87
CA THR A 174 3.97 -12.75 3.85
C THR A 174 4.90 -13.14 2.72
N VAL A 175 5.71 -12.19 2.28
CA VAL A 175 6.70 -12.39 1.23
C VAL A 175 8.08 -12.15 1.82
N GLU A 176 8.94 -13.17 1.76
CA GLU A 176 10.32 -13.14 2.24
C GLU A 176 11.31 -13.41 1.09
N GLU A 177 12.52 -12.94 1.25
CA GLU A 177 13.60 -13.26 0.31
C GLU A 177 14.17 -14.64 0.59
N ALA A 178 14.32 -15.46 -0.44
CA ALA A 178 14.98 -16.76 -0.34
C ALA A 178 16.46 -16.66 -0.69
N LYS A 179 17.25 -17.59 -0.15
CA LYS A 179 18.64 -17.80 -0.59
C LYS A 179 18.74 -18.77 -1.77
N SER A 180 17.61 -19.35 -2.19
CA SER A 180 17.51 -20.29 -3.33
C SER A 180 17.09 -19.54 -4.59
N LEU A 181 17.26 -20.21 -5.75
CA LEU A 181 16.80 -19.68 -7.04
C LEU A 181 15.29 -19.86 -7.23
N GLU A 182 14.69 -20.81 -6.53
CA GLU A 182 13.28 -21.18 -6.68
C GLU A 182 12.41 -20.42 -5.67
N THR A 183 11.24 -19.99 -6.12
CA THR A 183 10.21 -19.42 -5.27
C THR A 183 9.37 -20.55 -4.66
N THR A 184 9.22 -20.56 -3.33
CA THR A 184 8.53 -21.63 -2.59
C THR A 184 7.47 -21.07 -1.66
N LEU A 185 6.48 -21.92 -1.35
CA LEU A 185 5.40 -21.63 -0.39
C LEU A 185 5.53 -22.52 0.83
N GLU A 186 5.72 -21.94 1.99
CA GLU A 186 5.70 -22.61 3.28
C GLU A 186 4.55 -22.10 4.14
N THR A 187 4.06 -22.94 5.05
CA THR A 187 3.09 -22.50 6.07
C THR A 187 3.74 -22.70 7.43
N VAL A 188 3.77 -21.65 8.23
CA VAL A 188 4.39 -21.62 9.54
C VAL A 188 3.41 -21.13 10.60
N GLU A 189 3.70 -21.40 11.85
CA GLU A 189 2.97 -20.83 12.98
C GLU A 189 3.14 -19.32 13.00
N GLY A 190 2.05 -18.58 13.21
CA GLY A 190 2.13 -17.13 13.22
C GLY A 190 0.79 -16.48 13.50
N MET A 191 0.81 -15.17 13.72
CA MET A 191 -0.36 -14.38 14.04
C MET A 191 -0.26 -12.96 13.53
N GLN A 192 -1.37 -12.39 13.09
CA GLN A 192 -1.51 -10.97 12.79
C GLN A 192 -2.46 -10.28 13.75
N PHE A 193 -2.15 -9.02 14.11
CA PHE A 193 -3.09 -8.16 14.83
C PHE A 193 -3.04 -6.71 14.34
N ASP A 194 -4.18 -6.01 14.52
CA ASP A 194 -4.47 -4.69 13.94
C ASP A 194 -3.90 -3.55 14.81
N LYS A 195 -2.58 -3.54 15.00
CA LYS A 195 -1.83 -2.44 15.62
C LYS A 195 -0.47 -2.36 14.95
N GLY A 196 -0.10 -1.16 14.54
CA GLY A 196 1.20 -0.87 13.96
C GLY A 196 2.16 -0.18 14.93
N TYR A 197 3.28 0.30 14.39
CA TYR A 197 4.30 0.98 15.20
C TYR A 197 3.77 2.27 15.82
N VAL A 198 4.20 2.57 17.05
CA VAL A 198 3.80 3.78 17.77
C VAL A 198 4.46 5.05 17.22
N SER A 199 5.51 4.93 16.43
CA SER A 199 6.20 6.05 15.79
C SER A 199 6.77 5.67 14.42
N PRO A 200 6.59 6.53 13.39
CA PRO A 200 7.20 6.30 12.06
C PRO A 200 8.73 6.19 12.07
N TYR A 201 9.38 6.76 13.08
CA TYR A 201 10.84 6.67 13.22
C TYR A 201 11.34 5.28 13.64
N MET A 202 10.44 4.33 13.87
CA MET A 202 10.79 2.94 14.20
C MET A 202 10.90 2.03 12.97
N VAL A 203 10.61 2.55 11.77
CA VAL A 203 10.72 1.77 10.52
C VAL A 203 12.18 1.37 10.24
N THR A 204 12.35 0.24 9.56
CA THR A 204 13.64 -0.24 9.04
C THR A 204 13.75 0.00 7.54
N ASP A 205 12.60 0.07 6.86
CA ASP A 205 12.45 0.43 5.46
C ASP A 205 11.60 1.70 5.36
N SER A 206 12.23 2.82 5.07
CA SER A 206 11.56 4.13 4.95
C SER A 206 10.77 4.28 3.65
N GLU A 207 11.12 3.54 2.59
CA GLU A 207 10.40 3.59 1.31
C GLU A 207 9.02 2.94 1.45
N ARG A 208 8.96 1.81 2.16
CA ARG A 208 7.73 1.03 2.40
C ARG A 208 7.04 1.39 3.70
N MET A 209 7.66 2.22 4.53
CA MET A 209 7.16 2.54 5.86
C MET A 209 6.88 1.27 6.70
N THR A 210 7.80 0.30 6.64
CA THR A 210 7.73 -0.96 7.38
C THR A 210 8.91 -1.14 8.31
N ALA A 211 8.68 -1.87 9.40
CA ALA A 211 9.76 -2.34 10.27
C ALA A 211 9.80 -3.87 10.22
N GLU A 212 10.95 -4.41 9.84
CA GLU A 212 11.21 -5.86 9.84
C GLU A 212 12.27 -6.17 10.89
N LEU A 213 11.99 -7.15 11.74
CA LEU A 213 12.89 -7.61 12.80
C LEU A 213 13.16 -9.10 12.61
N ASP A 214 14.43 -9.46 12.44
CA ASP A 214 14.88 -10.85 12.31
C ASP A 214 15.28 -11.43 13.65
N ASN A 215 14.72 -12.58 14.00
CA ASN A 215 14.96 -13.29 15.27
C ASN A 215 14.77 -12.37 16.50
N PRO A 216 13.68 -11.57 16.58
CA PRO A 216 13.47 -10.65 17.68
C PRO A 216 13.13 -11.36 18.99
N LEU A 217 13.42 -10.65 20.08
CA LEU A 217 12.81 -10.90 21.38
C LEU A 217 11.52 -10.09 21.49
N ILE A 218 10.49 -10.63 22.11
CA ILE A 218 9.15 -10.02 22.17
C ILE A 218 8.77 -9.80 23.63
N LEU A 219 8.70 -8.54 24.04
CA LEU A 219 8.18 -8.15 25.35
C LEU A 219 6.69 -7.93 25.26
N LEU A 220 5.93 -8.58 26.11
CA LEU A 220 4.47 -8.47 26.19
C LEU A 220 4.08 -7.93 27.56
N THR A 221 3.32 -6.83 27.60
CA THR A 221 2.80 -6.28 28.86
C THR A 221 1.45 -5.61 28.65
N ASP A 222 0.59 -5.71 29.66
CA ASP A 222 -0.68 -4.98 29.72
C ASP A 222 -0.54 -3.60 30.36
N LYS A 223 0.70 -3.21 30.69
CA LYS A 223 1.04 -1.93 31.31
C LYS A 223 1.29 -0.84 30.27
N LYS A 224 0.95 0.39 30.65
CA LYS A 224 1.37 1.60 29.95
C LYS A 224 2.79 1.96 30.37
N ILE A 225 3.66 2.20 29.40
CA ILE A 225 5.09 2.50 29.63
C ILE A 225 5.32 3.99 29.36
N SER A 226 5.63 4.76 30.40
CA SER A 226 5.94 6.18 30.31
C SER A 226 7.36 6.52 30.75
N SER A 227 7.99 5.69 31.60
CA SER A 227 9.35 5.86 32.10
C SER A 227 10.32 4.86 31.51
N MET A 228 11.48 5.36 31.05
CA MET A 228 12.54 4.51 30.54
C MET A 228 13.17 3.60 31.61
N LYS A 229 13.11 3.99 32.87
CA LYS A 229 13.68 3.23 34.00
C LYS A 229 13.11 1.81 34.07
N GLU A 230 11.84 1.64 33.72
CA GLU A 230 11.14 0.35 33.76
C GLU A 230 11.69 -0.64 32.71
N LEU A 231 12.18 -0.14 31.59
CA LEU A 231 12.70 -0.96 30.48
C LEU A 231 14.20 -1.13 30.50
N LEU A 232 14.94 -0.23 31.18
CA LEU A 232 16.38 -0.13 31.08
C LEU A 232 17.11 -1.46 31.38
N PRO A 233 16.81 -2.19 32.48
CA PRO A 233 17.52 -3.42 32.81
C PRO A 233 17.35 -4.51 31.72
N LEU A 234 16.17 -4.56 31.11
CA LEU A 234 15.86 -5.53 30.05
C LEU A 234 16.56 -5.14 28.73
N LEU A 235 16.49 -3.87 28.34
CA LEU A 235 17.09 -3.39 27.10
C LEU A 235 18.60 -3.47 27.11
N GLU A 236 19.27 -3.24 28.25
CA GLU A 236 20.72 -3.42 28.37
C GLU A 236 21.13 -4.87 28.07
N GLN A 237 20.38 -5.85 28.56
CA GLN A 237 20.63 -7.26 28.28
C GLN A 237 20.40 -7.59 26.79
N THR A 238 19.35 -7.03 26.17
CA THR A 238 19.06 -7.28 24.74
C THR A 238 20.11 -6.67 23.82
N VAL A 239 20.63 -5.48 24.17
CA VAL A 239 21.76 -4.85 23.46
C VAL A 239 23.02 -5.69 23.54
N GLN A 240 23.37 -6.22 24.73
CA GLN A 240 24.51 -7.13 24.88
C GLN A 240 24.41 -8.38 24.01
N MET A 241 23.19 -8.87 23.77
CA MET A 241 22.93 -10.01 22.89
C MET A 241 22.83 -9.63 21.41
N SER A 242 22.88 -8.34 21.07
CA SER A 242 22.67 -7.82 19.72
C SER A 242 21.35 -8.30 19.08
N LYS A 243 20.30 -8.48 19.91
CA LYS A 243 18.99 -8.95 19.45
C LYS A 243 18.02 -7.78 19.27
N PRO A 244 17.27 -7.74 18.16
CA PRO A 244 16.17 -6.79 18.01
C PRO A 244 15.04 -7.11 19.01
N VAL A 245 14.28 -6.09 19.37
CA VAL A 245 13.20 -6.21 20.35
C VAL A 245 11.89 -5.65 19.78
N LEU A 246 10.83 -6.44 19.85
CA LEU A 246 9.46 -5.95 19.71
C LEU A 246 8.89 -5.71 21.11
N ILE A 247 8.35 -4.54 21.37
CA ILE A 247 7.63 -4.21 22.60
C ILE A 247 6.14 -4.11 22.28
N VAL A 248 5.32 -4.95 22.88
CA VAL A 248 3.86 -4.90 22.80
C VAL A 248 3.33 -4.49 24.17
N ALA A 249 2.82 -3.27 24.28
CA ALA A 249 2.36 -2.69 25.55
C ALA A 249 0.98 -2.04 25.38
N ASP A 250 0.28 -1.76 26.50
CA ASP A 250 -0.98 -1.02 26.43
C ASP A 250 -0.80 0.32 25.70
N ASP A 251 0.18 1.10 26.12
CA ASP A 251 0.64 2.31 25.44
C ASP A 251 2.12 2.56 25.75
N ILE A 252 2.79 3.30 24.87
CA ILE A 252 4.17 3.74 25.08
C ILE A 252 4.22 5.24 24.76
N GLU A 253 4.55 6.05 25.75
CA GLU A 253 4.49 7.49 25.61
C GLU A 253 5.60 8.22 26.39
N GLY A 254 5.61 9.54 26.28
CA GLY A 254 6.45 10.43 27.09
C GLY A 254 7.94 10.18 26.91
N GLU A 255 8.67 10.10 28.05
CA GLU A 255 10.12 9.89 28.08
C GLU A 255 10.53 8.54 27.47
N ALA A 256 9.76 7.48 27.73
CA ALA A 256 10.08 6.14 27.22
C ALA A 256 10.07 6.13 25.69
N LEU A 257 9.00 6.64 25.06
CA LEU A 257 8.90 6.69 23.59
C LEU A 257 10.05 7.52 22.97
N THR A 258 10.29 8.71 23.52
CA THR A 258 11.34 9.62 23.02
C THR A 258 12.70 8.95 23.07
N THR A 259 13.02 8.29 24.18
CA THR A 259 14.32 7.63 24.39
C THR A 259 14.49 6.41 23.47
N LEU A 260 13.43 5.59 23.27
CA LEU A 260 13.46 4.48 22.34
C LEU A 260 13.72 4.96 20.90
N VAL A 261 13.01 6.00 20.46
CA VAL A 261 13.17 6.58 19.11
C VAL A 261 14.59 7.14 18.91
N ILE A 262 15.13 7.91 19.87
CA ILE A 262 16.49 8.47 19.77
C ILE A 262 17.53 7.35 19.67
N ASN A 263 17.45 6.31 20.49
CA ASN A 263 18.40 5.20 20.46
C ASN A 263 18.26 4.35 19.19
N LYS A 264 17.04 4.18 18.67
CA LYS A 264 16.81 3.55 17.36
C LYS A 264 17.49 4.33 16.24
N LEU A 265 17.28 5.66 16.18
CA LEU A 265 17.88 6.53 15.16
C LEU A 265 19.42 6.58 15.25
N ARG A 266 19.99 6.45 16.46
CA ARG A 266 21.44 6.35 16.68
C ARG A 266 22.01 4.97 16.34
N GLY A 267 21.17 3.99 16.04
CA GLY A 267 21.59 2.61 15.78
C GLY A 267 22.09 1.85 17.03
N THR A 268 21.94 2.41 18.23
CA THR A 268 22.34 1.77 19.49
C THR A 268 21.34 0.72 19.97
N LEU A 269 20.09 0.82 19.55
CA LEU A 269 19.02 -0.10 19.92
C LEU A 269 18.18 -0.44 18.70
N ASN A 270 18.04 -1.72 18.37
CA ASN A 270 17.11 -2.17 17.34
C ASN A 270 15.78 -2.54 18.00
N VAL A 271 14.86 -1.59 18.08
CA VAL A 271 13.57 -1.74 18.76
C VAL A 271 12.43 -1.26 17.88
N VAL A 272 11.30 -1.96 17.98
CA VAL A 272 10.00 -1.52 17.48
C VAL A 272 8.99 -1.65 18.62
N ALA A 273 8.17 -0.65 18.79
CA ALA A 273 7.13 -0.62 19.80
C ALA A 273 5.75 -0.52 19.14
N VAL A 274 4.82 -1.33 19.61
CA VAL A 274 3.44 -1.40 19.11
C VAL A 274 2.47 -1.40 20.29
N LYS A 275 1.25 -0.89 20.06
CA LYS A 275 0.20 -0.97 21.06
C LYS A 275 -0.42 -2.37 21.07
N ALA A 276 -0.77 -2.86 22.26
CA ALA A 276 -1.51 -4.11 22.40
C ALA A 276 -2.91 -3.98 21.75
N PRO A 277 -3.37 -5.03 21.03
CA PRO A 277 -4.67 -5.02 20.39
C PRO A 277 -5.81 -5.13 21.40
N ALA A 278 -6.98 -4.61 21.04
CA ALA A 278 -8.21 -4.57 21.84
C ALA A 278 -8.09 -3.77 23.17
N PHE A 279 -9.03 -3.94 24.10
CA PHE A 279 -9.11 -3.26 25.39
C PHE A 279 -9.61 -4.21 26.48
N GLY A 280 -9.29 -3.91 27.76
CA GLY A 280 -9.77 -4.66 28.91
C GLY A 280 -9.40 -6.14 28.86
N ASP A 281 -10.32 -7.03 29.24
CA ASP A 281 -10.07 -8.48 29.32
C ASP A 281 -9.76 -9.10 27.96
N ARG A 282 -10.27 -8.54 26.87
CA ARG A 282 -9.92 -9.00 25.49
C ARG A 282 -8.46 -8.73 25.18
N ARG A 283 -7.92 -7.59 25.58
CA ARG A 283 -6.49 -7.29 25.43
C ARG A 283 -5.64 -8.32 26.13
N LYS A 284 -5.97 -8.64 27.41
CA LYS A 284 -5.27 -9.65 28.20
C LYS A 284 -5.29 -11.00 27.51
N ALA A 285 -6.47 -11.38 27.00
CA ALA A 285 -6.63 -12.66 26.30
C ALA A 285 -5.81 -12.75 25.01
N ILE A 286 -5.72 -11.66 24.22
CA ILE A 286 -4.91 -11.63 23.00
C ILE A 286 -3.42 -11.57 23.32
N LEU A 287 -3.00 -10.81 24.35
CA LEU A 287 -1.61 -10.82 24.81
C LEU A 287 -1.17 -12.23 25.25
N GLU A 288 -2.05 -12.99 25.91
CA GLU A 288 -1.78 -14.39 26.25
C GLU A 288 -1.70 -15.29 25.02
N ASP A 289 -2.55 -15.08 24.02
CA ASP A 289 -2.46 -15.82 22.75
C ASP A 289 -1.10 -15.56 22.07
N ILE A 290 -0.62 -14.30 22.05
CA ILE A 290 0.70 -13.93 21.53
C ILE A 290 1.82 -14.57 22.39
N ALA A 291 1.68 -14.56 23.71
CA ALA A 291 2.66 -15.17 24.62
C ALA A 291 2.82 -16.68 24.37
N ILE A 292 1.70 -17.39 24.23
CA ILE A 292 1.69 -18.83 23.92
C ILE A 292 2.30 -19.10 22.56
N LEU A 293 1.96 -18.30 21.53
CA LEU A 293 2.50 -18.41 20.19
C LEU A 293 4.02 -18.20 20.14
N THR A 294 4.52 -17.25 20.92
CA THR A 294 5.93 -16.85 20.91
C THR A 294 6.78 -17.52 21.98
N GLY A 295 6.14 -18.29 22.87
CA GLY A 295 6.80 -18.97 23.99
C GLY A 295 7.30 -18.03 25.08
N GLY A 296 6.66 -16.84 25.21
CA GLY A 296 6.94 -15.86 26.25
C GLY A 296 5.87 -15.83 27.35
N GLU A 297 5.98 -14.83 28.20
CA GLU A 297 5.02 -14.53 29.27
C GLU A 297 4.53 -13.08 29.17
N VAL A 298 3.27 -12.82 29.55
CA VAL A 298 2.74 -11.47 29.69
C VAL A 298 3.15 -10.93 31.04
N ILE A 299 3.97 -9.87 31.04
CA ILE A 299 4.37 -9.15 32.24
C ILE A 299 3.20 -8.26 32.70
N SER A 300 2.52 -8.67 33.77
CA SER A 300 1.32 -8.01 34.28
C SER A 300 1.41 -7.78 35.80
N GLU A 301 1.00 -6.58 36.23
CA GLU A 301 0.93 -6.26 37.66
C GLU A 301 -0.12 -7.11 38.39
N GLU A 302 -1.19 -7.52 37.72
CA GLU A 302 -2.19 -8.44 38.29
C GLU A 302 -1.62 -9.81 38.63
N LYS A 303 -0.57 -10.25 37.88
CA LYS A 303 0.19 -11.47 38.16
C LYS A 303 1.31 -11.26 39.18
N GLY A 304 1.42 -10.06 39.77
CA GLY A 304 2.48 -9.68 40.71
C GLY A 304 3.84 -9.46 40.05
N MET A 305 3.89 -9.28 38.73
CA MET A 305 5.12 -9.09 37.98
C MET A 305 5.41 -7.61 37.77
N LYS A 306 6.66 -7.21 37.88
CA LYS A 306 7.12 -5.85 37.59
C LYS A 306 7.97 -5.83 36.33
N LEU A 307 7.79 -4.80 35.51
CA LEU A 307 8.54 -4.65 34.27
C LEU A 307 10.04 -4.47 34.51
N GLU A 308 10.42 -3.82 35.60
CA GLU A 308 11.81 -3.61 36.05
C GLU A 308 12.53 -4.93 36.41
N GLU A 309 11.77 -5.97 36.78
CA GLU A 309 12.28 -7.29 37.18
C GLU A 309 12.18 -8.31 36.03
N ALA A 310 11.71 -7.88 34.83
CA ALA A 310 11.55 -8.75 33.69
C ALA A 310 12.90 -9.31 33.21
N THR A 311 12.91 -10.57 32.85
CA THR A 311 14.09 -11.31 32.39
C THR A 311 13.95 -11.75 30.93
N ILE A 312 15.07 -12.01 30.26
CA ILE A 312 15.08 -12.48 28.87
C ILE A 312 14.33 -13.82 28.70
N GLN A 313 14.30 -14.67 29.72
CA GLN A 313 13.58 -15.95 29.67
C GLN A 313 12.06 -15.79 29.54
N GLN A 314 11.51 -14.67 29.98
CA GLN A 314 10.09 -14.34 29.90
C GLN A 314 9.71 -13.72 28.56
N LEU A 315 10.70 -13.31 27.75
CA LEU A 315 10.46 -12.74 26.43
C LEU A 315 10.08 -13.84 25.43
N GLY A 316 9.07 -13.55 24.63
CA GLY A 316 8.72 -14.35 23.47
C GLY A 316 9.81 -14.28 22.39
N LYS A 317 9.75 -15.21 21.44
CA LYS A 317 10.66 -15.30 20.28
C LYS A 317 9.86 -15.55 19.02
N ALA A 318 10.35 -15.03 17.91
CA ALA A 318 9.84 -15.37 16.59
C ALA A 318 11.00 -15.39 15.60
N LYS A 319 10.79 -15.98 14.42
CA LYS A 319 11.76 -15.92 13.33
C LYS A 319 11.78 -14.54 12.71
N THR A 320 10.61 -14.00 12.39
CA THR A 320 10.48 -12.66 11.80
C THR A 320 9.27 -11.94 12.38
N VAL A 321 9.39 -10.63 12.58
CA VAL A 321 8.25 -9.76 12.88
C VAL A 321 8.22 -8.63 11.87
N LYS A 322 7.08 -8.43 11.21
CA LYS A 322 6.85 -7.33 10.29
C LYS A 322 5.79 -6.40 10.85
N VAL A 323 6.12 -5.11 10.95
CA VAL A 323 5.23 -4.07 11.48
C VAL A 323 5.04 -2.99 10.43
N THR A 324 3.79 -2.69 10.12
CA THR A 324 3.39 -1.55 9.29
C THR A 324 2.78 -0.46 10.16
N LYS A 325 2.21 0.58 9.55
CA LYS A 325 1.51 1.64 10.27
C LYS A 325 0.32 1.11 11.09
N ASP A 326 -0.38 0.10 10.58
CA ASP A 326 -1.66 -0.36 11.14
C ASP A 326 -1.66 -1.84 11.57
N LEU A 327 -0.65 -2.62 11.18
CA LEU A 327 -0.62 -4.07 11.37
C LEU A 327 0.72 -4.54 11.93
N THR A 328 0.67 -5.59 12.74
CA THR A 328 1.84 -6.37 13.18
C THR A 328 1.62 -7.84 12.84
N VAL A 329 2.60 -8.44 12.16
CA VAL A 329 2.63 -9.86 11.79
C VAL A 329 3.80 -10.53 12.50
N ILE A 330 3.53 -11.58 13.25
CA ILE A 330 4.52 -12.45 13.88
C ILE A 330 4.58 -13.74 13.06
N VAL A 331 5.76 -14.08 12.57
CA VAL A 331 5.99 -15.25 11.71
C VAL A 331 6.89 -16.24 12.44
N ASP A 332 6.50 -17.51 12.47
CA ASP A 332 7.25 -18.61 13.06
C ASP A 332 7.59 -18.32 14.53
N GLY A 333 6.54 -18.24 15.35
CA GLY A 333 6.65 -18.01 16.80
C GLY A 333 7.33 -19.19 17.52
N GLY A 334 8.16 -18.87 18.53
CA GLY A 334 8.95 -19.85 19.29
C GLY A 334 8.15 -20.66 20.33
N GLY A 335 6.81 -20.60 20.30
CA GLY A 335 5.92 -21.34 21.20
C GLY A 335 5.91 -22.85 20.93
N LYS A 336 5.57 -23.63 21.94
CA LYS A 336 5.42 -25.09 21.79
C LYS A 336 4.06 -25.40 21.16
N GLN A 337 4.05 -26.24 20.12
CA GLN A 337 2.84 -26.65 19.40
C GLN A 337 1.76 -27.25 20.32
N GLU A 338 2.18 -27.98 21.36
CA GLU A 338 1.26 -28.53 22.35
C GLU A 338 0.46 -27.41 23.07
N ASN A 339 1.13 -26.32 23.46
CA ASN A 339 0.51 -25.20 24.15
C ASN A 339 -0.44 -24.41 23.21
N ILE A 340 -0.02 -24.23 21.95
CA ILE A 340 -0.84 -23.58 20.92
C ILE A 340 -2.11 -24.39 20.68
N SER A 341 -1.99 -25.71 20.50
CA SER A 341 -3.12 -26.62 20.31
C SER A 341 -4.06 -26.65 21.52
N ALA A 342 -3.52 -26.65 22.74
CA ALA A 342 -4.31 -26.56 23.95
C ALA A 342 -5.10 -25.25 24.04
N ARG A 343 -4.47 -24.13 23.66
CA ARG A 343 -5.13 -22.81 23.63
C ARG A 343 -6.25 -22.76 22.58
N VAL A 344 -6.01 -23.28 21.38
CA VAL A 344 -7.00 -23.41 20.31
C VAL A 344 -8.23 -24.19 20.81
N ASN A 345 -8.02 -25.33 21.48
CA ASN A 345 -9.10 -26.13 22.03
C ASN A 345 -9.86 -25.40 23.15
N SER A 346 -9.15 -24.65 24.00
CA SER A 346 -9.80 -23.82 25.02
C SER A 346 -10.69 -22.73 24.42
N ILE A 347 -10.25 -22.07 23.33
CA ILE A 347 -11.07 -21.06 22.64
C ILE A 347 -12.29 -21.73 21.99
N LYS A 348 -12.16 -22.91 21.38
CA LYS A 348 -13.29 -23.68 20.82
C LYS A 348 -14.34 -24.01 21.88
N ALA A 349 -13.91 -24.46 23.06
CA ALA A 349 -14.84 -24.73 24.17
C ALA A 349 -15.57 -23.45 24.61
N GLN A 350 -14.87 -22.31 24.71
CA GLN A 350 -15.50 -21.01 25.02
C GLN A 350 -16.54 -20.59 23.97
N ILE A 351 -16.32 -20.87 22.68
CA ILE A 351 -17.28 -20.62 21.60
C ILE A 351 -18.56 -21.43 21.79
N GLU A 352 -18.44 -22.67 22.26
CA GLU A 352 -19.59 -23.56 22.51
C GLU A 352 -20.38 -23.16 23.77
N GLU A 353 -19.70 -22.65 24.79
CA GLU A 353 -20.31 -22.25 26.07
C GLU A 353 -20.96 -20.88 26.04
N THR A 354 -20.47 -19.96 25.17
CA THR A 354 -20.98 -18.59 25.15
C THR A 354 -22.37 -18.50 24.50
N THR A 355 -23.26 -17.74 25.16
CA THR A 355 -24.62 -17.43 24.66
C THR A 355 -24.71 -16.08 23.95
N SER A 356 -23.64 -15.26 23.98
CA SER A 356 -23.57 -13.97 23.35
C SER A 356 -23.05 -14.09 21.91
N ASP A 357 -23.87 -13.73 20.94
CA ASP A 357 -23.48 -13.76 19.53
C ASP A 357 -22.24 -12.89 19.26
N TYR A 358 -22.14 -11.73 19.92
CA TYR A 358 -21.01 -10.84 19.82
C TYR A 358 -19.71 -11.44 20.39
N ASP A 359 -19.78 -12.08 21.56
CA ASP A 359 -18.61 -12.74 22.14
C ASP A 359 -18.20 -13.96 21.32
N LYS A 360 -19.17 -14.69 20.78
CA LYS A 360 -18.94 -15.80 19.86
C LYS A 360 -18.19 -15.35 18.62
N GLU A 361 -18.60 -14.26 17.99
CA GLU A 361 -17.90 -13.66 16.85
C GLU A 361 -16.44 -13.32 17.19
N LYS A 362 -16.22 -12.66 18.32
CA LYS A 362 -14.86 -12.27 18.77
C LYS A 362 -13.97 -13.45 19.16
N LEU A 363 -14.54 -14.50 19.70
CA LEU A 363 -13.82 -15.75 19.95
C LEU A 363 -13.47 -16.47 18.63
N GLN A 364 -14.38 -16.45 17.65
CA GLN A 364 -14.11 -16.98 16.32
C GLN A 364 -12.98 -16.23 15.60
N GLU A 365 -12.96 -14.91 15.68
CA GLU A 365 -11.86 -14.08 15.16
C GLU A 365 -10.51 -14.47 15.81
N ARG A 366 -10.47 -14.63 17.13
CA ARG A 366 -9.26 -15.06 17.85
C ARG A 366 -8.82 -16.46 17.44
N LEU A 367 -9.77 -17.39 17.33
CA LEU A 367 -9.51 -18.74 16.88
C LEU A 367 -8.90 -18.76 15.47
N ALA A 368 -9.47 -18.00 14.54
CA ALA A 368 -8.97 -17.89 13.18
C ALA A 368 -7.53 -17.34 13.13
N LYS A 369 -7.25 -16.29 13.92
CA LYS A 369 -5.92 -15.67 14.01
C LYS A 369 -4.86 -16.62 14.60
N LEU A 370 -5.22 -17.46 15.55
CA LEU A 370 -4.27 -18.37 16.23
C LEU A 370 -4.10 -19.70 15.47
N SER A 371 -5.15 -20.20 14.81
CA SER A 371 -5.14 -21.51 14.13
C SER A 371 -4.80 -21.45 12.65
N GLY A 372 -4.92 -20.27 12.02
CA GLY A 372 -4.72 -20.09 10.58
C GLY A 372 -3.26 -20.15 10.13
N GLY A 373 -2.31 -19.91 11.02
CA GLY A 373 -0.90 -19.80 10.67
C GLY A 373 -0.60 -18.63 9.73
N VAL A 374 0.61 -18.62 9.19
CA VAL A 374 1.08 -17.66 8.20
C VAL A 374 1.61 -18.41 6.99
N ALA A 375 1.11 -18.10 5.79
CA ALA A 375 1.73 -18.58 4.56
C ALA A 375 2.91 -17.65 4.20
N VAL A 376 4.08 -18.22 4.01
CA VAL A 376 5.30 -17.49 3.66
C VAL A 376 5.69 -17.83 2.23
N ILE A 377 5.62 -16.85 1.34
CA ILE A 377 6.13 -16.97 -0.02
C ILE A 377 7.60 -16.54 0.00
N LYS A 378 8.50 -17.48 -0.16
CA LYS A 378 9.95 -17.25 -0.22
C LYS A 378 10.35 -17.04 -1.67
N VAL A 379 10.73 -15.81 -2.01
CA VAL A 379 11.04 -15.41 -3.39
C VAL A 379 12.48 -15.76 -3.72
N GLY A 380 12.67 -16.60 -4.73
CA GLY A 380 13.98 -16.96 -5.26
C GLY A 380 14.27 -16.26 -6.60
N ALA A 381 15.52 -15.83 -6.78
CA ALA A 381 15.98 -15.25 -8.05
C ALA A 381 17.50 -15.39 -8.19
N ALA A 382 18.01 -15.22 -9.42
CA ALA A 382 19.44 -15.30 -9.70
C ALA A 382 20.21 -14.04 -9.28
N THR A 383 19.56 -12.89 -9.24
CA THR A 383 20.16 -11.60 -8.89
C THR A 383 19.29 -10.85 -7.87
N GLU A 384 19.92 -9.97 -7.10
CA GLU A 384 19.21 -9.12 -6.13
C GLU A 384 18.17 -8.20 -6.80
N VAL A 385 18.48 -7.68 -8.00
CA VAL A 385 17.58 -6.83 -8.78
C VAL A 385 16.33 -7.61 -9.20
N GLU A 386 16.50 -8.84 -9.72
CA GLU A 386 15.38 -9.72 -10.08
C GLU A 386 14.55 -10.11 -8.86
N MET A 387 15.19 -10.38 -7.74
CA MET A 387 14.52 -10.75 -6.50
C MET A 387 13.62 -9.62 -5.98
N LYS A 388 14.13 -8.39 -5.98
CA LYS A 388 13.35 -7.21 -5.59
C LYS A 388 12.16 -6.97 -6.51
N ASP A 389 12.33 -7.09 -7.83
CA ASP A 389 11.23 -6.97 -8.80
C ASP A 389 10.17 -8.05 -8.58
N LYS A 390 10.57 -9.32 -8.46
CA LYS A 390 9.63 -10.42 -8.17
C LYS A 390 8.88 -10.23 -6.85
N LYS A 391 9.58 -9.77 -5.80
CA LYS A 391 8.97 -9.52 -4.49
C LYS A 391 7.89 -8.45 -4.59
N LEU A 392 8.17 -7.33 -5.27
CA LEU A 392 7.20 -6.26 -5.52
C LEU A 392 5.95 -6.79 -6.24
N ARG A 393 6.14 -7.53 -7.34
CA ARG A 393 5.02 -8.10 -8.11
C ARG A 393 4.16 -9.06 -7.30
N ILE A 394 4.77 -9.88 -6.44
CA ILE A 394 4.03 -10.79 -5.57
C ILE A 394 3.25 -10.00 -4.50
N GLU A 395 3.83 -8.95 -3.93
CA GLU A 395 3.15 -8.08 -2.96
C GLU A 395 1.95 -7.37 -3.61
N ASP A 396 2.10 -6.83 -4.83
CA ASP A 396 1.00 -6.21 -5.59
C ASP A 396 -0.10 -7.23 -5.90
N ALA A 397 0.27 -8.42 -6.35
CA ALA A 397 -0.69 -9.48 -6.65
C ALA A 397 -1.45 -9.97 -5.41
N LEU A 398 -0.81 -10.05 -4.25
CA LEU A 398 -1.47 -10.36 -2.97
C LEU A 398 -2.48 -9.27 -2.59
N ASN A 399 -2.10 -8.00 -2.74
CA ASN A 399 -2.99 -6.88 -2.44
C ASN A 399 -4.18 -6.82 -3.40
N ALA A 400 -3.94 -6.99 -4.70
CA ALA A 400 -4.99 -7.09 -5.72
C ALA A 400 -5.96 -8.24 -5.43
N THR A 401 -5.43 -9.39 -5.02
CA THR A 401 -6.26 -10.56 -4.69
C THR A 401 -7.13 -10.30 -3.46
N ARG A 402 -6.59 -9.69 -2.40
CA ARG A 402 -7.37 -9.27 -1.22
C ARG A 402 -8.45 -8.26 -1.61
N ALA A 403 -8.09 -7.25 -2.41
CA ALA A 403 -9.04 -6.27 -2.91
C ALA A 403 -10.19 -6.91 -3.71
N ALA A 404 -9.91 -7.96 -4.48
CA ALA A 404 -10.89 -8.71 -5.25
C ALA A 404 -11.80 -9.58 -4.36
N VAL A 405 -11.28 -10.17 -3.30
CA VAL A 405 -12.09 -10.90 -2.31
C VAL A 405 -13.03 -9.95 -1.56
N GLU A 406 -12.57 -8.73 -1.24
CA GLU A 406 -13.35 -7.74 -0.49
C GLU A 406 -14.52 -7.14 -1.30
N GLU A 407 -14.28 -6.69 -2.54
CA GLU A 407 -15.27 -5.94 -3.34
C GLU A 407 -15.65 -6.63 -4.66
N GLY A 408 -15.11 -7.81 -4.93
CA GLY A 408 -15.38 -8.55 -6.16
C GLY A 408 -14.49 -8.16 -7.33
N ILE A 409 -14.80 -8.71 -8.49
CA ILE A 409 -14.07 -8.59 -9.74
C ILE A 409 -14.92 -7.97 -10.84
N VAL A 410 -14.26 -7.33 -11.79
CA VAL A 410 -14.86 -6.72 -12.99
C VAL A 410 -14.04 -7.05 -14.23
N ALA A 411 -14.56 -6.75 -15.42
CA ALA A 411 -13.81 -6.89 -16.68
C ALA A 411 -12.57 -6.00 -16.65
N GLY A 412 -11.39 -6.60 -16.87
CA GLY A 412 -10.11 -5.92 -16.81
C GLY A 412 -9.73 -5.16 -18.08
N GLY A 413 -8.47 -4.72 -18.14
CA GLY A 413 -7.91 -4.05 -19.31
C GLY A 413 -8.57 -2.70 -19.65
N GLY A 414 -9.19 -2.04 -18.68
CA GLY A 414 -9.93 -0.78 -18.86
C GLY A 414 -11.32 -0.96 -19.47
N THR A 415 -11.75 -2.19 -19.78
CA THR A 415 -13.05 -2.48 -20.40
C THR A 415 -14.22 -2.04 -19.50
N ILE A 416 -14.15 -2.31 -18.19
CA ILE A 416 -15.18 -1.89 -17.24
C ILE A 416 -15.42 -0.38 -17.26
N LEU A 417 -14.38 0.43 -17.50
CA LEU A 417 -14.50 1.89 -17.54
C LEU A 417 -15.37 2.35 -18.72
N LEU A 418 -15.31 1.65 -19.85
CA LEU A 418 -16.20 1.89 -21.00
C LEU A 418 -17.63 1.44 -20.71
N ASP A 419 -17.80 0.27 -20.10
CA ASP A 419 -19.11 -0.22 -19.66
C ASP A 419 -19.77 0.73 -18.64
N ILE A 420 -18.99 1.42 -17.81
CA ILE A 420 -19.46 2.46 -16.89
C ILE A 420 -19.98 3.65 -17.68
N ILE A 421 -19.20 4.18 -18.65
CA ILE A 421 -19.60 5.33 -19.48
C ILE A 421 -20.96 5.09 -20.13
N GLU A 422 -21.16 3.90 -20.70
CA GLU A 422 -22.41 3.52 -21.37
C GLU A 422 -23.60 3.29 -20.41
N SER A 423 -23.30 2.95 -19.15
CA SER A 423 -24.31 2.65 -18.14
C SER A 423 -24.65 3.84 -17.24
N MET A 424 -23.86 4.92 -17.31
CA MET A 424 -24.16 6.14 -16.56
C MET A 424 -25.50 6.74 -17.01
N LYS A 425 -26.32 7.12 -16.03
CA LYS A 425 -27.59 7.78 -16.30
C LYS A 425 -27.40 9.15 -16.98
N ASP A 426 -28.44 9.61 -17.65
CA ASP A 426 -28.49 10.99 -18.16
C ASP A 426 -28.70 11.96 -16.99
N PHE A 427 -27.81 12.95 -16.93
CA PHE A 427 -27.90 14.01 -15.93
C PHE A 427 -28.60 15.21 -16.56
N ASN A 428 -29.73 15.63 -15.99
CA ASN A 428 -30.43 16.87 -16.38
C ASN A 428 -29.79 18.07 -15.64
N GLU A 429 -28.52 18.34 -15.94
CA GLU A 429 -27.75 19.38 -15.29
C GLU A 429 -27.52 20.60 -16.22
N THR A 430 -27.07 21.72 -15.63
CA THR A 430 -26.69 22.91 -16.42
C THR A 430 -25.49 22.62 -17.31
N ASP A 431 -25.32 23.40 -18.39
CA ASP A 431 -24.27 23.21 -19.40
C ASP A 431 -22.87 23.07 -18.79
N GLU A 432 -22.52 23.90 -17.80
CA GLU A 432 -21.20 23.85 -17.15
C GLU A 432 -21.01 22.61 -16.27
N ILE A 433 -22.05 22.16 -15.57
CA ILE A 433 -22.01 20.90 -14.80
C ILE A 433 -21.91 19.70 -15.76
N ALA A 434 -22.65 19.75 -16.86
CA ALA A 434 -22.58 18.73 -17.92
C ALA A 434 -21.17 18.63 -18.53
N MET A 435 -20.47 19.75 -18.71
CA MET A 435 -19.05 19.75 -19.12
C MET A 435 -18.17 19.01 -18.12
N GLY A 436 -18.39 19.17 -16.81
CA GLY A 436 -17.67 18.44 -15.78
C GLY A 436 -17.91 16.93 -15.84
N ILE A 437 -19.14 16.50 -16.13
CA ILE A 437 -19.49 15.09 -16.33
C ILE A 437 -18.77 14.53 -17.57
N GLU A 438 -18.76 15.30 -18.66
CA GLU A 438 -18.10 14.89 -19.91
C GLU A 438 -16.59 14.75 -19.76
N ILE A 439 -15.95 15.58 -18.92
CA ILE A 439 -14.52 15.45 -18.57
C ILE A 439 -14.24 14.05 -18.00
N VAL A 440 -15.06 13.58 -17.04
CA VAL A 440 -14.88 12.25 -16.44
C VAL A 440 -15.12 11.16 -17.46
N LYS A 441 -16.18 11.23 -18.26
CA LYS A 441 -16.46 10.24 -19.32
C LYS A 441 -15.26 10.09 -20.26
N ARG A 442 -14.68 11.20 -20.72
CA ARG A 442 -13.48 11.17 -21.59
C ARG A 442 -12.24 10.63 -20.86
N ALA A 443 -12.09 10.95 -19.59
CA ALA A 443 -10.95 10.48 -18.82
C ALA A 443 -11.01 8.97 -18.59
N LEU A 444 -12.21 8.37 -18.41
CA LEU A 444 -12.39 6.94 -18.28
C LEU A 444 -11.96 6.14 -19.53
N GLU A 445 -11.83 6.77 -20.68
CA GLU A 445 -11.29 6.14 -21.89
C GLU A 445 -9.74 6.04 -21.89
N ALA A 446 -9.06 6.81 -21.03
CA ALA A 446 -7.61 6.92 -21.09
C ALA A 446 -6.86 5.63 -20.79
N PRO A 447 -7.25 4.79 -19.82
CA PRO A 447 -6.53 3.56 -19.50
C PRO A 447 -6.49 2.56 -20.66
N ILE A 448 -7.61 2.28 -21.33
CA ILE A 448 -7.63 1.36 -22.48
C ILE A 448 -6.83 1.90 -23.67
N LYS A 449 -6.87 3.22 -23.91
CA LYS A 449 -6.06 3.87 -24.94
C LYS A 449 -4.57 3.68 -24.64
N GLN A 450 -4.16 3.89 -23.38
CA GLN A 450 -2.77 3.75 -22.98
C GLN A 450 -2.27 2.31 -23.07
N ILE A 451 -3.10 1.32 -22.68
CA ILE A 451 -2.77 -0.10 -22.86
C ILE A 451 -2.49 -0.42 -24.33
N ALA A 452 -3.34 0.08 -25.24
CA ALA A 452 -3.17 -0.11 -26.67
C ALA A 452 -1.90 0.60 -27.20
N GLU A 453 -1.62 1.82 -26.77
CA GLU A 453 -0.43 2.57 -27.12
C GLU A 453 0.86 1.88 -26.65
N ASN A 454 0.86 1.29 -25.44
CA ASN A 454 2.00 0.51 -24.95
C ASN A 454 2.24 -0.78 -25.77
N CYS A 455 1.22 -1.25 -26.51
CA CYS A 455 1.35 -2.33 -27.50
C CYS A 455 1.83 -1.83 -28.89
N GLY A 456 2.00 -0.51 -29.07
CA GLY A 456 2.34 0.08 -30.36
C GLY A 456 1.14 0.26 -31.29
N LEU A 457 -0.08 0.17 -30.78
CA LEU A 457 -1.33 0.33 -31.53
C LEU A 457 -1.93 1.72 -31.32
N ASN A 458 -2.80 2.15 -32.23
CA ASN A 458 -3.55 3.39 -32.04
C ASN A 458 -4.68 3.21 -31.02
N GLY A 459 -4.57 3.88 -29.86
CA GLY A 459 -5.52 3.77 -28.76
C GLY A 459 -6.96 4.13 -29.14
N GLY A 460 -7.16 5.13 -30.02
CA GLY A 460 -8.50 5.50 -30.52
C GLY A 460 -9.15 4.42 -31.38
N VAL A 461 -8.37 3.74 -32.22
CA VAL A 461 -8.89 2.64 -33.04
C VAL A 461 -9.30 1.44 -32.17
N VAL A 462 -8.48 1.10 -31.15
CA VAL A 462 -8.80 0.02 -30.23
C VAL A 462 -10.06 0.35 -29.42
N LEU A 463 -10.14 1.58 -28.90
CA LEU A 463 -11.31 2.05 -28.17
C LEU A 463 -12.62 1.87 -28.98
N GLU A 464 -12.65 2.37 -30.23
CA GLU A 464 -13.83 2.28 -31.09
C GLU A 464 -14.21 0.84 -31.39
N LYS A 465 -13.25 -0.05 -31.62
CA LYS A 465 -13.52 -1.47 -31.82
C LYS A 465 -14.12 -2.12 -30.57
N VAL A 466 -13.65 -1.77 -29.37
CA VAL A 466 -14.22 -2.30 -28.12
C VAL A 466 -15.65 -1.79 -27.94
N ARG A 467 -15.93 -0.52 -28.20
CA ARG A 467 -17.29 0.06 -28.16
C ARG A 467 -18.27 -0.62 -29.11
N MET A 468 -17.81 -1.05 -30.29
CA MET A 468 -18.63 -1.76 -31.28
C MET A 468 -18.81 -3.25 -30.96
N SER A 469 -18.08 -3.77 -29.97
CA SER A 469 -18.14 -5.17 -29.54
C SER A 469 -19.29 -5.42 -28.56
N PRO A 470 -19.73 -6.66 -28.36
CA PRO A 470 -20.70 -6.99 -27.32
C PRO A 470 -20.21 -6.58 -25.93
N LYS A 471 -21.12 -6.29 -24.99
CA LYS A 471 -20.78 -5.96 -23.60
C LYS A 471 -19.88 -7.02 -22.97
N GLY A 472 -18.87 -6.57 -22.22
CA GLY A 472 -17.87 -7.44 -21.60
C GLY A 472 -16.72 -7.88 -22.52
N PHE A 473 -16.80 -7.54 -23.84
CA PHE A 473 -15.67 -7.72 -24.75
C PHE A 473 -14.70 -6.55 -24.63
N GLY A 474 -13.41 -6.87 -24.52
CA GLY A 474 -12.32 -5.92 -24.44
C GLY A 474 -11.13 -6.31 -25.30
N PHE A 475 -10.05 -5.57 -25.17
CA PHE A 475 -8.82 -5.81 -25.89
C PHE A 475 -7.81 -6.59 -25.03
N ASP A 476 -7.57 -7.86 -25.38
CA ASP A 476 -6.46 -8.65 -24.83
C ASP A 476 -5.14 -8.17 -25.45
N ALA A 477 -4.45 -7.32 -24.71
CA ALA A 477 -3.20 -6.70 -25.14
C ALA A 477 -2.01 -7.69 -25.22
N LYS A 478 -2.08 -8.82 -24.49
CA LYS A 478 -1.05 -9.88 -24.53
C LYS A 478 -1.07 -10.59 -25.90
N ASN A 479 -2.27 -10.93 -26.38
CA ASN A 479 -2.47 -11.71 -27.60
C ASN A 479 -2.99 -10.88 -28.79
N GLU A 480 -3.21 -9.56 -28.62
CA GLU A 480 -3.74 -8.63 -29.63
C GLU A 480 -5.11 -9.07 -30.22
N LYS A 481 -6.02 -9.56 -29.35
CA LYS A 481 -7.33 -10.06 -29.74
C LYS A 481 -8.44 -9.36 -28.98
N TYR A 482 -9.64 -9.37 -29.55
CA TYR A 482 -10.85 -8.91 -28.89
C TYR A 482 -11.60 -10.12 -28.33
N VAL A 483 -11.77 -10.18 -27.02
CA VAL A 483 -12.30 -11.34 -26.29
C VAL A 483 -13.27 -10.92 -25.20
N ASN A 484 -14.11 -11.86 -24.74
CA ASN A 484 -14.84 -11.66 -23.49
C ASN A 484 -13.84 -11.66 -22.33
N MET A 485 -13.69 -10.52 -21.65
CA MET A 485 -12.62 -10.30 -20.67
C MET A 485 -12.76 -11.24 -19.46
N ILE A 486 -13.97 -11.40 -18.93
CA ILE A 486 -14.22 -12.25 -17.76
C ILE A 486 -13.98 -13.72 -18.11
N GLU A 487 -14.55 -14.22 -19.22
CA GLU A 487 -14.37 -15.61 -19.65
C GLU A 487 -12.92 -15.95 -20.01
N SER A 488 -12.17 -14.95 -20.45
CA SER A 488 -10.73 -15.09 -20.77
C SER A 488 -9.83 -14.92 -19.55
N GLY A 489 -10.40 -14.71 -18.34
CA GLY A 489 -9.65 -14.51 -17.11
C GLY A 489 -8.94 -13.15 -17.01
N ILE A 490 -9.26 -12.18 -17.87
CA ILE A 490 -8.70 -10.83 -17.83
C ILE A 490 -9.61 -9.96 -16.96
N ILE A 491 -9.34 -9.97 -15.67
CA ILE A 491 -10.20 -9.40 -14.64
C ILE A 491 -9.41 -8.48 -13.71
N ASP A 492 -10.06 -7.40 -13.27
CA ASP A 492 -9.51 -6.44 -12.32
C ASP A 492 -10.31 -6.45 -11.01
N PRO A 493 -9.69 -6.20 -9.84
CA PRO A 493 -10.43 -6.02 -8.60
C PRO A 493 -11.29 -4.74 -8.65
N ALA A 494 -12.56 -4.84 -8.27
CA ALA A 494 -13.46 -3.69 -8.26
C ALA A 494 -12.96 -2.58 -7.31
N LYS A 495 -12.40 -2.93 -6.16
CA LYS A 495 -11.82 -1.99 -5.20
C LYS A 495 -10.67 -1.16 -5.80
N VAL A 496 -9.81 -1.78 -6.60
CA VAL A 496 -8.69 -1.11 -7.29
C VAL A 496 -9.23 -0.06 -8.27
N THR A 497 -10.18 -0.45 -9.13
CA THR A 497 -10.81 0.46 -10.09
C THR A 497 -11.56 1.60 -9.39
N ARG A 498 -12.30 1.29 -8.31
CA ARG A 498 -12.99 2.28 -7.49
C ARG A 498 -12.04 3.30 -6.87
N ALA A 499 -10.96 2.82 -6.24
CA ALA A 499 -9.96 3.69 -5.62
C ALA A 499 -9.28 4.60 -6.66
N ALA A 500 -8.98 4.06 -7.85
CA ALA A 500 -8.41 4.84 -8.95
C ALA A 500 -9.33 5.97 -9.41
N ILE A 501 -10.63 5.71 -9.61
CA ILE A 501 -11.61 6.74 -9.97
C ILE A 501 -11.73 7.78 -8.84
N GLN A 502 -11.90 7.35 -7.60
CA GLN A 502 -12.13 8.21 -6.46
C GLN A 502 -10.95 9.16 -6.20
N ASN A 503 -9.73 8.64 -6.16
CA ASN A 503 -8.54 9.42 -5.82
C ASN A 503 -8.14 10.36 -6.96
N SER A 504 -8.23 9.91 -8.23
CA SER A 504 -7.93 10.74 -9.39
C SER A 504 -8.90 11.91 -9.51
N THR A 505 -10.20 11.68 -9.36
CA THR A 505 -11.22 12.74 -9.43
C THR A 505 -11.10 13.73 -8.28
N SER A 506 -10.81 13.26 -7.07
CA SER A 506 -10.63 14.13 -5.90
C SER A 506 -9.50 15.13 -6.09
N VAL A 507 -8.31 14.67 -6.45
CA VAL A 507 -7.14 15.53 -6.61
C VAL A 507 -7.26 16.41 -7.86
N ALA A 508 -7.69 15.84 -9.00
CA ALA A 508 -7.82 16.60 -10.23
C ALA A 508 -8.86 17.73 -10.11
N SER A 509 -9.98 17.50 -9.44
CA SER A 509 -11.01 18.53 -9.23
C SER A 509 -10.50 19.70 -8.36
N LEU A 510 -9.64 19.42 -7.38
CA LEU A 510 -8.99 20.46 -6.57
C LEU A 510 -7.97 21.26 -7.38
N LEU A 511 -7.16 20.59 -8.20
CA LEU A 511 -6.20 21.25 -9.09
C LEU A 511 -6.92 22.20 -10.06
N LEU A 512 -8.02 21.78 -10.67
CA LEU A 512 -8.81 22.59 -11.61
C LEU A 512 -9.42 23.84 -10.96
N THR A 513 -9.68 23.83 -9.66
CA THR A 513 -10.16 25.00 -8.89
C THR A 513 -9.04 25.89 -8.37
N THR A 514 -7.77 25.54 -8.62
CA THR A 514 -6.63 26.33 -8.14
C THR A 514 -6.42 27.57 -9.02
N GLU A 515 -6.26 28.72 -8.37
CA GLU A 515 -6.05 30.04 -9.01
C GLU A 515 -4.69 30.62 -8.68
N VAL A 516 -4.12 30.28 -7.51
CA VAL A 516 -2.85 30.81 -7.02
C VAL A 516 -2.00 29.68 -6.49
N VAL A 517 -0.71 29.68 -6.85
CA VAL A 517 0.28 28.73 -6.33
C VAL A 517 1.40 29.52 -5.66
N ILE A 518 1.76 29.12 -4.43
CA ILE A 518 2.75 29.81 -3.60
C ILE A 518 3.88 28.84 -3.25
N ALA A 519 5.10 29.16 -3.68
CA ALA A 519 6.31 28.39 -3.42
C ALA A 519 7.32 29.14 -2.55
N ASN A 520 8.23 28.40 -1.92
CA ASN A 520 9.40 28.99 -1.29
C ASN A 520 10.40 29.41 -2.37
N LYS A 521 10.99 30.61 -2.24
CA LYS A 521 12.12 31.00 -3.08
C LYS A 521 13.34 30.15 -2.66
N LYS A 522 13.92 29.40 -3.60
CA LYS A 522 15.20 28.73 -3.35
C LYS A 522 16.24 29.82 -3.04
N GLU A 523 16.92 29.72 -1.91
CA GLU A 523 18.10 30.54 -1.65
C GLU A 523 19.23 30.01 -2.53
N GLU A 524 19.81 30.88 -3.36
CA GLU A 524 21.07 30.54 -4.04
C GLU A 524 22.11 30.22 -2.96
N GLU A 525 22.62 29.01 -2.93
CA GLU A 525 23.79 28.68 -2.12
C GLU A 525 24.91 29.66 -2.51
N LYS A 526 25.16 30.62 -1.62
CA LYS A 526 26.35 31.46 -1.76
C LYS A 526 27.54 30.52 -1.71
N ALA A 527 28.21 30.37 -2.83
CA ALA A 527 29.48 29.68 -2.90
C ALA A 527 30.36 30.16 -1.72
N PRO A 528 31.01 29.27 -0.97
CA PRO A 528 31.89 29.70 0.13
C PRO A 528 32.95 30.64 -0.44
N MET A 529 32.95 31.89 0.01
CA MET A 529 34.00 32.84 -0.31
C MET A 529 35.32 32.19 0.08
N GLY A 530 36.10 31.83 -0.91
CA GLY A 530 37.46 31.33 -0.72
C GLY A 530 38.23 32.32 0.12
N ALA A 531 38.64 31.91 1.30
CA ALA A 531 39.61 32.60 2.13
C ALA A 531 40.97 32.59 1.40
N GLY A 532 41.07 33.43 0.38
CA GLY A 532 42.33 33.81 -0.25
C GLY A 532 43.00 34.93 0.57
N GLY A 533 43.44 34.62 1.75
CA GLY A 533 44.33 35.48 2.54
C GLY A 533 45.79 35.27 2.11
N MET A 534 46.25 36.03 1.13
CA MET A 534 47.69 36.24 0.89
C MET A 534 48.30 36.92 2.12
N MET A 535 49.22 36.25 2.81
CA MET A 535 50.17 36.95 3.67
C MET A 535 51.32 37.51 2.81
N PRO A 536 51.65 38.82 2.93
CA PRO A 536 52.87 39.35 2.36
C PRO A 536 54.05 38.92 3.24
N GLY A 537 55.13 38.53 2.58
CA GLY A 537 56.37 38.12 3.21
C GLY A 537 57.02 39.21 4.05
N MET A 538 57.79 38.77 5.03
CA MET A 538 58.91 39.51 5.62
C MET A 538 60.13 38.65 5.58
N MET A 539 61.20 39.30 5.20
CA MET A 539 62.59 38.91 5.00
C MET A 539 63.16 37.89 5.98
#